data_728b974076ae361669999eccbccb0116
#
_entry.id   728b974076ae361669999eccbccb0116
#
_cell.length_a   1.000
_cell.length_b   1.000
_cell.length_c   1.000
_cell.angle_alpha   90.00
_cell.angle_beta   90.00
_cell.angle_gamma   90.00
#
_symmetry.space_group_name_H-M   'P 1'
#
loop_
_entity.id
_entity.type
_entity.pdbx_description
1 polymer ?
#
loop_
_entity_poly.entity_id
_entity_poly.type
_entity_poly.pdbx_seq_one_letter_code
_entity_poly.pdbx_strand_id
1 'polypeptide(L)'
;MGTFRSIDELIRTLEREKILLKEMFAKRHSLQFRYDYALEMTEYKEERIRFLIENGVIRDTGDCLEMEDVYQKFFEDVLEVNEEINVSSVRDYISVLKENIDYYLKENNETRKYKYLKEVRRCLKTIALATVRNVLDLKRNMDNTYKNEPNYEIKKSKLQRLGEKMKNISQLITESERVIDTEHVFFSMAMDVQMKNVVNDVRLQLNESYHNLLEIERQIIQYLNMIDYQNRIFEKVKKLKYLKDQFRWEEATDVRQVVAGRNAVWMEPQPKYYIKLSIDNLHTSDEALQCINILSEKLKKRKGRRLDHLAEPIPDDYL
;
A
#
# COMPACT_ATOMS: atom_id res chain seq x y z
N MET A 1 19.50 -28.39 16.47
CA MET A 1 19.40 -26.94 16.42
C MET A 1 19.90 -26.40 17.74
N GLY A 2 21.07 -25.74 17.74
CA GLY A 2 21.57 -25.07 18.92
C GLY A 2 20.70 -23.85 19.18
N THR A 3 20.30 -23.68 20.42
CA THR A 3 19.59 -22.48 20.85
C THR A 3 20.52 -21.69 21.74
N PHE A 4 20.53 -20.37 21.62
CA PHE A 4 21.27 -19.49 22.53
C PHE A 4 20.89 -19.78 23.99
N ARG A 5 21.86 -19.79 24.88
CA ARG A 5 21.65 -20.09 26.30
C ARG A 5 21.04 -18.91 27.04
N SER A 6 21.24 -17.70 26.56
CA SER A 6 20.72 -16.47 27.17
C SER A 6 20.46 -15.38 26.13
N ILE A 7 19.61 -14.41 26.51
CA ILE A 7 19.36 -13.21 25.70
C ILE A 7 20.64 -12.40 25.52
N ASP A 8 21.49 -12.33 26.54
CA ASP A 8 22.77 -11.60 26.47
C ASP A 8 23.72 -12.20 25.44
N GLU A 9 23.77 -13.52 25.32
CA GLU A 9 24.56 -14.22 24.31
C GLU A 9 24.04 -13.92 22.90
N LEU A 10 22.71 -13.95 22.70
CA LEU A 10 22.08 -13.57 21.43
C LEU A 10 22.42 -12.13 21.06
N ILE A 11 22.20 -11.17 21.96
CA ILE A 11 22.44 -9.74 21.69
C ILE A 11 23.91 -9.51 21.34
N ARG A 12 24.85 -10.06 22.09
CA ARG A 12 26.30 -9.95 21.80
C ARG A 12 26.66 -10.55 20.44
N THR A 13 26.04 -11.66 20.08
CA THR A 13 26.27 -12.30 18.78
C THR A 13 25.72 -11.42 17.65
N LEU A 14 24.50 -10.90 17.76
CA LEU A 14 23.92 -10.00 16.77
C LEU A 14 24.73 -8.71 16.61
N GLU A 15 25.25 -8.17 17.72
CA GLU A 15 26.12 -6.98 17.68
C GLU A 15 27.46 -7.25 17.01
N ARG A 16 28.08 -8.40 17.33
CA ARG A 16 29.37 -8.80 16.75
C ARG A 16 29.26 -9.02 15.24
N GLU A 17 28.16 -9.66 14.79
CA GLU A 17 27.95 -10.03 13.39
C GLU A 17 27.06 -9.03 12.62
N LYS A 18 26.88 -7.83 13.17
CA LYS A 18 25.95 -6.81 12.61
C LYS A 18 26.21 -6.49 11.13
N ILE A 19 27.47 -6.51 10.68
CA ILE A 19 27.83 -6.17 9.30
C ILE A 19 27.31 -7.25 8.36
N LEU A 20 27.60 -8.52 8.67
CA LEU A 20 27.14 -9.66 7.90
C LEU A 20 25.61 -9.74 7.86
N LEU A 21 24.97 -9.65 9.03
CA LEU A 21 23.51 -9.74 9.14
C LEU A 21 22.80 -8.58 8.41
N LYS A 22 23.34 -7.36 8.46
CA LYS A 22 22.81 -6.21 7.73
C LYS A 22 22.85 -6.45 6.22
N GLU A 23 23.94 -6.94 5.68
CA GLU A 23 24.10 -7.20 4.25
C GLU A 23 23.24 -8.38 3.79
N MET A 24 23.15 -9.45 4.59
CA MET A 24 22.27 -10.57 4.31
C MET A 24 20.81 -10.12 4.29
N PHE A 25 20.41 -9.29 5.27
CA PHE A 25 19.05 -8.75 5.34
C PHE A 25 18.75 -7.79 4.17
N ALA A 26 19.71 -6.96 3.76
CA ALA A 26 19.56 -6.10 2.58
C ALA A 26 19.37 -6.89 1.28
N LYS A 27 20.02 -8.05 1.19
CA LYS A 27 19.94 -8.96 0.03
C LYS A 27 18.91 -10.09 0.20
N ARG A 28 18.02 -10.04 1.20
CA ARG A 28 17.06 -11.12 1.52
C ARG A 28 16.15 -11.56 0.37
N HIS A 29 15.96 -10.72 -0.63
CA HIS A 29 15.19 -11.05 -1.84
C HIS A 29 16.05 -11.62 -2.98
N SER A 30 17.38 -11.68 -2.81
CA SER A 30 18.28 -12.33 -3.76
C SER A 30 18.65 -13.72 -3.22
N LEU A 31 18.40 -14.75 -4.02
CA LEU A 31 18.58 -16.15 -3.66
C LEU A 31 20.05 -16.59 -3.47
N GLN A 32 21.02 -15.68 -3.49
CA GLN A 32 22.44 -16.06 -3.50
C GLN A 32 23.28 -15.08 -2.68
N PHE A 33 23.43 -15.39 -1.40
CA PHE A 33 24.50 -14.78 -0.60
C PHE A 33 25.68 -15.75 -0.53
N ARG A 34 26.72 -15.51 -1.35
CA ARG A 34 27.86 -16.45 -1.49
C ARG A 34 28.64 -16.56 -0.20
N TYR A 35 29.08 -17.78 0.11
CA TYR A 35 29.90 -18.09 1.29
C TYR A 35 31.20 -17.27 1.35
N ASP A 36 31.90 -17.11 0.20
CA ASP A 36 33.14 -16.32 0.10
C ASP A 36 32.93 -14.86 0.55
N TYR A 37 31.79 -14.27 0.18
CA TYR A 37 31.47 -12.90 0.56
C TYR A 37 31.16 -12.76 2.06
N ALA A 38 30.57 -13.78 2.66
CA ALA A 38 30.38 -13.84 4.11
C ALA A 38 31.72 -13.98 4.86
N LEU A 39 32.65 -14.75 4.33
CA LEU A 39 34.00 -14.88 4.88
C LEU A 39 34.76 -13.54 4.89
N GLU A 40 34.67 -12.77 3.82
CA GLU A 40 35.26 -11.45 3.75
C GLU A 40 34.71 -10.53 4.84
N MET A 41 33.40 -10.55 5.09
CA MET A 41 32.75 -9.73 6.11
C MET A 41 33.06 -10.15 7.54
N THR A 42 33.39 -11.43 7.76
CA THR A 42 33.77 -11.97 9.06
C THR A 42 35.28 -11.96 9.29
N GLU A 43 36.04 -11.15 8.50
CA GLU A 43 37.50 -11.09 8.57
C GLU A 43 38.19 -12.45 8.35
N TYR A 44 37.62 -13.27 7.46
CA TYR A 44 38.07 -14.64 7.17
C TYR A 44 38.10 -15.61 8.36
N LYS A 45 37.23 -15.32 9.38
CA LYS A 45 37.05 -16.20 10.54
C LYS A 45 35.90 -17.16 10.34
N GLU A 46 36.14 -18.29 9.74
CA GLU A 46 35.14 -19.33 9.44
C GLU A 46 34.38 -19.82 10.70
N GLU A 47 35.04 -19.82 11.85
CA GLU A 47 34.44 -20.20 13.14
C GLU A 47 33.21 -19.32 13.49
N ARG A 48 33.21 -18.05 13.09
CA ARG A 48 32.09 -17.12 13.33
C ARG A 48 30.87 -17.49 12.50
N ILE A 49 31.08 -17.88 11.23
CA ILE A 49 29.99 -18.33 10.35
C ILE A 49 29.46 -19.66 10.86
N ARG A 50 30.34 -20.60 11.20
CA ARG A 50 29.96 -21.90 11.76
C ARG A 50 29.14 -21.73 13.04
N PHE A 51 29.53 -20.84 13.94
CA PHE A 51 28.79 -20.53 15.15
C PHE A 51 27.38 -20.02 14.86
N LEU A 52 27.18 -19.18 13.83
CA LEU A 52 25.87 -18.70 13.42
C LEU A 52 25.01 -19.83 12.84
N ILE A 53 25.61 -20.76 12.09
CA ILE A 53 24.92 -21.94 11.54
C ILE A 53 24.50 -22.89 12.67
N GLU A 54 25.40 -23.18 13.60
CA GLU A 54 25.11 -24.06 14.75
C GLU A 54 24.00 -23.51 15.63
N ASN A 55 23.90 -22.19 15.81
CA ASN A 55 22.86 -21.53 16.59
C ASN A 55 21.58 -21.21 15.77
N GLY A 56 21.53 -21.64 14.50
CA GLY A 56 20.34 -21.50 13.67
C GLY A 56 19.99 -20.05 13.33
N VAL A 57 20.99 -19.16 13.21
CA VAL A 57 20.82 -17.79 12.73
C VAL A 57 20.90 -17.75 11.21
N ILE A 58 21.78 -18.58 10.65
CA ILE A 58 22.04 -18.70 9.23
C ILE A 58 21.97 -20.18 8.85
N ARG A 59 21.47 -20.45 7.65
CA ARG A 59 21.44 -21.78 7.03
C ARG A 59 22.45 -21.84 5.91
N ASP A 60 23.21 -22.92 5.85
CA ASP A 60 24.11 -23.24 4.75
C ASP A 60 23.36 -24.09 3.70
N THR A 61 23.35 -23.61 2.48
CA THR A 61 22.74 -24.25 1.29
C THR A 61 23.79 -24.73 0.28
N GLY A 62 25.02 -24.96 0.77
CA GLY A 62 26.18 -25.37 -0.05
C GLY A 62 27.08 -24.18 -0.39
N ASP A 63 27.00 -23.64 -1.61
CA ASP A 63 27.80 -22.47 -2.01
C ASP A 63 27.26 -21.14 -1.50
N CYS A 64 26.07 -21.15 -0.88
CA CYS A 64 25.35 -19.95 -0.44
C CYS A 64 24.90 -20.06 1.01
N LEU A 65 24.80 -18.91 1.65
CA LEU A 65 24.25 -18.75 3.00
C LEU A 65 22.93 -18.03 2.93
N GLU A 66 21.96 -18.45 3.73
CA GLU A 66 20.66 -17.83 3.89
C GLU A 66 20.40 -17.51 5.36
N MET A 67 19.74 -16.39 5.61
CA MET A 67 19.26 -16.09 6.96
C MET A 67 18.09 -17.03 7.30
N GLU A 68 18.09 -17.60 8.51
CA GLU A 68 16.95 -18.43 8.95
C GLU A 68 15.65 -17.63 9.01
N ASP A 69 14.55 -18.24 8.61
CA ASP A 69 13.23 -17.59 8.47
C ASP A 69 12.77 -16.91 9.77
N VAL A 70 13.14 -17.47 10.92
CA VAL A 70 12.80 -16.90 12.24
C VAL A 70 13.46 -15.54 12.45
N TYR A 71 14.75 -15.43 12.11
CA TYR A 71 15.50 -14.18 12.26
C TYR A 71 15.15 -13.18 11.17
N GLN A 72 14.96 -13.65 9.94
CA GLN A 72 14.49 -12.80 8.85
C GLN A 72 13.17 -12.16 9.23
N LYS A 73 12.20 -12.96 9.66
CA LYS A 73 10.88 -12.47 10.09
C LYS A 73 10.97 -11.55 11.31
N PHE A 74 11.83 -11.87 12.28
CA PHE A 74 12.07 -11.00 13.42
C PHE A 74 12.58 -9.62 12.99
N PHE A 75 13.58 -9.56 12.11
CA PHE A 75 14.07 -8.26 11.60
C PHE A 75 13.03 -7.55 10.75
N GLU A 76 12.28 -8.24 9.92
CA GLU A 76 11.19 -7.67 9.12
C GLU A 76 10.10 -7.07 10.02
N ASP A 77 9.70 -7.76 11.07
CA ASP A 77 8.68 -7.30 12.01
C ASP A 77 9.16 -6.11 12.86
N VAL A 78 10.42 -6.15 13.34
CA VAL A 78 10.99 -5.08 14.19
C VAL A 78 11.33 -3.83 13.37
N LEU A 79 11.81 -4.01 12.13
CA LEU A 79 12.17 -2.89 11.25
C LEU A 79 10.98 -2.41 10.41
N GLU A 80 9.81 -3.03 10.58
CA GLU A 80 8.58 -2.73 9.82
C GLU A 80 8.78 -2.77 8.29
N VAL A 81 9.64 -3.68 7.81
CA VAL A 81 9.99 -3.83 6.39
C VAL A 81 9.20 -4.97 5.74
N ASN A 82 8.31 -5.59 6.48
CA ASN A 82 7.52 -6.73 6.01
C ASN A 82 6.53 -6.24 4.94
N GLU A 83 6.70 -6.71 3.70
CA GLU A 83 5.79 -6.41 2.59
C GLU A 83 4.55 -7.33 2.58
N GLU A 84 4.51 -8.34 3.45
CA GLU A 84 3.39 -9.27 3.51
C GLU A 84 2.28 -8.76 4.42
N ILE A 85 1.16 -8.43 3.79
CA ILE A 85 -0.09 -8.11 4.49
C ILE A 85 -0.65 -9.40 5.07
N ASN A 86 -0.53 -9.57 6.39
CA ASN A 86 -0.97 -10.78 7.09
C ASN A 86 -2.44 -10.68 7.52
N VAL A 87 -3.34 -10.87 6.58
CA VAL A 87 -4.80 -10.86 6.80
C VAL A 87 -5.25 -12.05 7.63
N SER A 88 -4.58 -13.22 7.53
CA SER A 88 -4.96 -14.44 8.23
C SER A 88 -4.81 -14.31 9.74
N SER A 89 -3.77 -13.66 10.24
CA SER A 89 -3.54 -13.47 11.66
C SER A 89 -4.67 -12.73 12.37
N VAL A 90 -5.27 -11.74 11.72
CA VAL A 90 -6.42 -10.99 12.29
C VAL A 90 -7.64 -11.91 12.42
N ARG A 91 -7.89 -12.76 11.42
CA ARG A 91 -8.99 -13.73 11.47
C ARG A 91 -8.81 -14.74 12.60
N ASP A 92 -7.59 -15.22 12.80
CA ASP A 92 -7.28 -16.13 13.90
C ASP A 92 -7.52 -15.46 15.26
N TYR A 93 -7.13 -14.20 15.44
CA TYR A 93 -7.41 -13.45 16.67
C TYR A 93 -8.91 -13.22 16.88
N ILE A 94 -9.70 -13.01 15.84
CA ILE A 94 -11.17 -12.89 15.94
C ILE A 94 -11.77 -14.22 16.40
N SER A 95 -11.27 -15.36 15.91
CA SER A 95 -11.73 -16.68 16.35
C SER A 95 -11.39 -16.93 17.83
N VAL A 96 -10.15 -16.66 18.22
CA VAL A 96 -9.69 -16.78 19.61
C VAL A 96 -10.47 -15.82 20.53
N LEU A 97 -10.82 -14.63 20.04
CA LEU A 97 -11.65 -13.67 20.78
C LEU A 97 -13.03 -14.28 21.11
N LYS A 98 -13.71 -14.80 20.08
CA LYS A 98 -15.05 -15.43 20.24
C LYS A 98 -15.00 -16.61 21.23
N GLU A 99 -13.98 -17.48 21.12
CA GLU A 99 -13.78 -18.60 22.04
C GLU A 99 -13.59 -18.15 23.49
N ASN A 100 -12.74 -17.13 23.73
CA ASN A 100 -12.52 -16.63 25.08
C ASN A 100 -13.74 -15.94 25.68
N ILE A 101 -14.57 -15.28 24.87
CA ILE A 101 -15.86 -14.73 25.29
C ILE A 101 -16.79 -15.88 25.74
N ASP A 102 -16.92 -16.93 24.94
CA ASP A 102 -17.75 -18.10 25.26
C ASP A 102 -17.29 -18.84 26.53
N TYR A 103 -15.95 -18.99 26.70
CA TYR A 103 -15.39 -19.56 27.92
C TYR A 103 -15.66 -18.69 29.15
N TYR A 104 -15.56 -17.37 29.04
CA TYR A 104 -15.87 -16.45 30.12
C TYR A 104 -17.34 -16.57 30.56
N LEU A 105 -18.27 -16.70 29.63
CA LEU A 105 -19.70 -16.81 29.92
C LEU A 105 -20.07 -18.16 30.58
N LYS A 106 -19.34 -19.23 30.25
CA LYS A 106 -19.60 -20.56 30.76
C LYS A 106 -18.83 -20.88 32.08
N GLU A 107 -17.81 -20.12 32.40
CA GLU A 107 -16.98 -20.36 33.57
C GLU A 107 -17.64 -19.82 34.85
N ASN A 108 -17.55 -20.58 35.96
CA ASN A 108 -18.06 -20.18 37.27
C ASN A 108 -16.97 -19.68 38.23
N ASN A 109 -15.72 -20.02 37.96
CA ASN A 109 -14.59 -19.64 38.81
C ASN A 109 -14.05 -18.26 38.49
N GLU A 110 -14.12 -17.33 39.44
CA GLU A 110 -13.71 -15.94 39.27
C GLU A 110 -12.26 -15.75 38.84
N THR A 111 -11.33 -16.58 39.31
CA THR A 111 -9.92 -16.52 38.93
C THR A 111 -9.73 -16.88 37.46
N ARG A 112 -10.47 -17.88 36.97
CA ARG A 112 -10.43 -18.28 35.56
C ARG A 112 -11.15 -17.28 34.65
N LYS A 113 -12.29 -16.73 35.10
CA LYS A 113 -12.97 -15.63 34.41
C LYS A 113 -12.05 -14.43 34.16
N TYR A 114 -11.30 -14.04 35.20
CA TYR A 114 -10.34 -12.94 35.07
C TYR A 114 -9.26 -13.24 34.01
N LYS A 115 -8.82 -14.51 33.92
CA LYS A 115 -7.84 -14.92 32.90
C LYS A 115 -8.40 -14.79 31.49
N TYR A 116 -9.62 -15.27 31.25
CA TYR A 116 -10.30 -15.11 29.96
C TYR A 116 -10.55 -13.63 29.63
N LEU A 117 -10.94 -12.82 30.58
CA LEU A 117 -11.13 -11.38 30.42
C LEU A 117 -9.83 -10.68 29.99
N LYS A 118 -8.70 -11.06 30.58
CA LYS A 118 -7.38 -10.56 30.19
C LYS A 118 -7.02 -10.93 28.74
N GLU A 119 -7.32 -12.18 28.35
CA GLU A 119 -7.09 -12.64 26.98
C GLU A 119 -7.99 -11.91 25.97
N VAL A 120 -9.26 -11.70 26.29
CA VAL A 120 -10.17 -10.89 25.45
C VAL A 120 -9.62 -9.48 25.22
N ARG A 121 -9.16 -8.81 26.28
CA ARG A 121 -8.54 -7.48 26.16
C ARG A 121 -7.30 -7.50 25.29
N ARG A 122 -6.47 -8.55 25.43
CA ARG A 122 -5.26 -8.74 24.62
C ARG A 122 -5.63 -8.94 23.15
N CYS A 123 -6.57 -9.84 22.85
CA CYS A 123 -7.03 -10.10 21.49
C CYS A 123 -7.59 -8.84 20.82
N LEU A 124 -8.45 -8.08 21.51
CA LEU A 124 -9.00 -6.84 20.99
C LEU A 124 -7.91 -5.83 20.61
N LYS A 125 -6.94 -5.59 21.48
CA LYS A 125 -5.80 -4.71 21.19
C LYS A 125 -4.95 -5.22 20.01
N THR A 126 -4.70 -6.52 19.97
CA THR A 126 -3.91 -7.13 18.89
C THR A 126 -4.62 -7.04 17.55
N ILE A 127 -5.95 -7.26 17.51
CA ILE A 127 -6.78 -7.09 16.30
C ILE A 127 -6.65 -5.65 15.76
N ALA A 128 -6.82 -4.65 16.62
CA ALA A 128 -6.74 -3.26 16.22
C ALA A 128 -5.34 -2.89 15.69
N LEU A 129 -4.27 -3.25 16.43
CA LEU A 129 -2.89 -2.99 16.02
C LEU A 129 -2.52 -3.72 14.72
N ALA A 130 -2.90 -4.99 14.58
CA ALA A 130 -2.64 -5.76 13.36
C ALA A 130 -3.40 -5.17 12.17
N THR A 131 -4.62 -4.68 12.38
CA THR A 131 -5.40 -4.01 11.32
C THR A 131 -4.73 -2.71 10.87
N VAL A 132 -4.31 -1.86 11.80
CA VAL A 132 -3.58 -0.62 11.49
C VAL A 132 -2.31 -0.92 10.69
N ARG A 133 -1.52 -1.92 11.12
CA ARG A 133 -0.32 -2.35 10.39
C ARG A 133 -0.65 -2.82 8.98
N ASN A 134 -1.63 -3.69 8.82
CA ASN A 134 -2.05 -4.18 7.50
C ASN A 134 -2.45 -3.03 6.55
N VAL A 135 -3.10 -1.98 7.06
CA VAL A 135 -3.47 -0.80 6.26
C VAL A 135 -2.24 0.02 5.86
N LEU A 136 -1.29 0.22 6.79
CA LEU A 136 -0.03 0.92 6.51
C LEU A 136 0.82 0.16 5.47
N ASP A 137 0.93 -1.15 5.62
CA ASP A 137 1.67 -2.00 4.69
C ASP A 137 1.00 -2.04 3.31
N LEU A 138 -0.34 -2.06 3.27
CA LEU A 138 -1.09 -1.97 2.02
C LEU A 138 -0.78 -0.66 1.28
N LYS A 139 -0.77 0.47 1.99
CA LYS A 139 -0.45 1.77 1.40
C LYS A 139 0.98 1.81 0.88
N ARG A 140 1.93 1.33 1.69
CA ARG A 140 3.36 1.26 1.31
C ARG A 140 3.56 0.40 0.07
N ASN A 141 2.95 -0.78 0.04
CA ASN A 141 3.05 -1.71 -1.10
C ASN A 141 2.40 -1.15 -2.37
N MET A 142 1.30 -0.44 -2.23
CA MET A 142 0.65 0.26 -3.34
C MET A 142 1.59 1.32 -3.94
N ASP A 143 2.15 2.19 -3.11
CA ASP A 143 3.06 3.25 -3.54
C ASP A 143 4.35 2.69 -4.16
N ASN A 144 4.94 1.66 -3.54
CA ASN A 144 6.12 0.97 -4.04
C ASN A 144 5.84 0.28 -5.39
N THR A 145 4.72 -0.41 -5.52
CA THR A 145 4.32 -1.05 -6.78
C THR A 145 4.15 -0.03 -7.88
N TYR A 146 3.49 1.09 -7.59
CA TYR A 146 3.27 2.13 -8.60
C TYR A 146 4.57 2.81 -9.05
N LYS A 147 5.48 3.10 -8.13
CA LYS A 147 6.74 3.80 -8.40
C LYS A 147 7.80 2.90 -9.05
N ASN A 148 7.97 1.68 -8.54
CA ASN A 148 9.15 0.87 -8.82
C ASN A 148 8.93 -0.23 -9.87
N GLU A 149 7.68 -0.63 -10.14
CA GLU A 149 7.43 -1.66 -11.13
C GLU A 149 7.47 -1.07 -12.56
N PRO A 150 8.44 -1.47 -13.40
CA PRO A 150 8.58 -0.91 -14.75
C PRO A 150 7.57 -1.50 -15.75
N ASN A 151 7.10 -2.72 -15.54
CA ASN A 151 6.19 -3.40 -16.45
C ASN A 151 4.73 -3.04 -16.15
N TYR A 152 4.03 -2.45 -17.11
CA TYR A 152 2.65 -1.98 -16.96
C TYR A 152 1.66 -3.12 -16.64
N GLU A 153 1.81 -4.28 -17.27
CA GLU A 153 0.91 -5.43 -17.03
C GLU A 153 1.10 -6.00 -15.63
N ILE A 154 2.36 -6.19 -15.22
CA ILE A 154 2.69 -6.65 -13.87
C ILE A 154 2.23 -5.63 -12.83
N LYS A 155 2.49 -4.33 -13.07
CA LYS A 155 2.04 -3.23 -12.22
C LYS A 155 0.53 -3.25 -12.00
N LYS A 156 -0.24 -3.37 -13.10
CA LYS A 156 -1.69 -3.47 -13.07
C LYS A 156 -2.17 -4.69 -12.26
N SER A 157 -1.60 -5.87 -12.54
CA SER A 157 -1.94 -7.11 -11.83
C SER A 157 -1.63 -7.02 -10.33
N LYS A 158 -0.45 -6.48 -9.96
CA LYS A 158 -0.09 -6.27 -8.55
C LYS A 158 -1.05 -5.30 -7.84
N LEU A 159 -1.41 -4.18 -8.47
CA LEU A 159 -2.37 -3.22 -7.90
C LEU A 159 -3.77 -3.82 -7.75
N GLN A 160 -4.24 -4.61 -8.70
CA GLN A 160 -5.51 -5.34 -8.59
C GLN A 160 -5.50 -6.31 -7.40
N ARG A 161 -4.41 -7.07 -7.23
CA ARG A 161 -4.23 -7.97 -6.09
C ARG A 161 -4.20 -7.21 -4.75
N LEU A 162 -3.60 -6.03 -4.70
CA LEU A 162 -3.66 -5.17 -3.50
C LEU A 162 -5.09 -4.68 -3.24
N GLY A 163 -5.88 -4.40 -4.27
CA GLY A 163 -7.30 -4.10 -4.15
C GLY A 163 -8.13 -5.24 -3.56
N GLU A 164 -7.81 -6.50 -3.89
CA GLU A 164 -8.44 -7.66 -3.27
C GLU A 164 -8.06 -7.80 -1.79
N LYS A 165 -6.77 -7.62 -1.46
CA LYS A 165 -6.30 -7.61 -0.08
C LYS A 165 -6.99 -6.51 0.75
N MET A 166 -7.16 -5.32 0.18
CA MET A 166 -7.90 -4.22 0.79
C MET A 166 -9.34 -4.62 1.16
N LYS A 167 -10.06 -5.26 0.24
CA LYS A 167 -11.43 -5.77 0.49
C LYS A 167 -11.45 -6.78 1.64
N ASN A 168 -10.46 -7.67 1.70
CA ASN A 168 -10.33 -8.64 2.77
C ASN A 168 -10.11 -7.95 4.13
N ILE A 169 -9.26 -6.91 4.20
CA ILE A 169 -9.05 -6.14 5.44
C ILE A 169 -10.35 -5.41 5.84
N SER A 170 -11.06 -4.80 4.89
CA SER A 170 -12.35 -4.15 5.15
C SER A 170 -13.38 -5.12 5.73
N GLN A 171 -13.46 -6.35 5.21
CA GLN A 171 -14.33 -7.39 5.74
C GLN A 171 -13.97 -7.78 7.18
N LEU A 172 -12.66 -7.89 7.50
CA LEU A 172 -12.22 -8.18 8.85
C LEU A 172 -12.51 -7.06 9.84
N ILE A 173 -12.43 -5.80 9.42
CA ILE A 173 -12.84 -4.66 10.24
C ILE A 173 -14.33 -4.80 10.59
N THR A 174 -15.18 -5.00 9.58
CA THR A 174 -16.62 -5.17 9.77
C THR A 174 -16.96 -6.39 10.64
N GLU A 175 -16.22 -7.50 10.47
CA GLU A 175 -16.38 -8.69 11.31
C GLU A 175 -15.99 -8.41 12.76
N SER A 176 -14.90 -7.68 12.99
CA SER A 176 -14.41 -7.31 14.32
C SER A 176 -15.44 -6.41 15.06
N GLU A 177 -15.98 -5.40 14.37
CA GLU A 177 -17.04 -4.54 14.90
C GLU A 177 -18.29 -5.34 15.22
N ARG A 178 -18.69 -6.23 14.33
CA ARG A 178 -19.85 -7.09 14.53
C ARG A 178 -19.69 -7.98 15.77
N VAL A 179 -18.50 -8.50 16.06
CA VAL A 179 -18.27 -9.29 17.29
C VAL A 179 -18.47 -8.43 18.53
N ILE A 180 -17.97 -7.19 18.53
CA ILE A 180 -18.15 -6.26 19.63
C ILE A 180 -19.63 -5.90 19.83
N ASP A 181 -20.42 -5.80 18.75
CA ASP A 181 -21.82 -5.43 18.81
C ASP A 181 -22.74 -6.62 19.16
N THR A 182 -22.41 -7.83 18.67
CA THR A 182 -23.24 -9.03 18.96
C THR A 182 -23.02 -9.57 20.35
N GLU A 183 -21.82 -9.49 20.91
CA GLU A 183 -21.47 -10.02 22.24
C GLU A 183 -21.81 -9.03 23.36
N HIS A 184 -22.90 -8.30 23.23
CA HIS A 184 -23.32 -7.27 24.19
C HIS A 184 -23.58 -7.82 25.59
N VAL A 185 -23.99 -9.10 25.75
CA VAL A 185 -24.17 -9.76 27.05
C VAL A 185 -22.82 -9.83 27.76
N PHE A 186 -21.78 -10.33 27.09
CA PHE A 186 -20.43 -10.37 27.64
C PHE A 186 -19.95 -8.96 28.02
N PHE A 187 -20.05 -8.01 27.09
CA PHE A 187 -19.54 -6.65 27.33
C PHE A 187 -20.32 -5.93 28.44
N SER A 188 -21.61 -6.19 28.61
CA SER A 188 -22.37 -5.61 29.73
C SER A 188 -21.98 -6.19 31.08
N MET A 189 -21.68 -7.49 31.14
CA MET A 189 -21.26 -8.18 32.38
C MET A 189 -19.79 -7.90 32.75
N ALA A 190 -18.92 -7.78 31.73
CA ALA A 190 -17.46 -7.62 31.87
C ALA A 190 -16.99 -6.16 31.80
N MET A 191 -17.90 -5.18 31.76
CA MET A 191 -17.61 -3.77 31.50
C MET A 191 -17.06 -3.05 32.74
N ASP A 192 -15.81 -3.33 33.06
CA ASP A 192 -15.03 -2.48 33.94
C ASP A 192 -14.45 -1.27 33.16
N VAL A 193 -13.91 -0.28 33.85
CA VAL A 193 -13.33 0.93 33.26
C VAL A 193 -12.26 0.60 32.21
N GLN A 194 -11.45 -0.43 32.48
CA GLN A 194 -10.38 -0.85 31.57
C GLN A 194 -10.93 -1.47 30.27
N MET A 195 -11.94 -2.32 30.36
CA MET A 195 -12.58 -2.92 29.18
C MET A 195 -13.27 -1.83 28.33
N LYS A 196 -13.98 -0.89 28.97
CA LYS A 196 -14.62 0.22 28.28
C LYS A 196 -13.62 1.05 27.48
N ASN A 197 -12.48 1.39 28.07
CA ASN A 197 -11.42 2.13 27.38
C ASN A 197 -10.86 1.31 26.21
N VAL A 198 -10.56 0.04 26.40
CA VAL A 198 -10.06 -0.83 25.33
C VAL A 198 -11.05 -0.92 24.17
N VAL A 199 -12.34 -1.11 24.43
CA VAL A 199 -13.36 -1.21 23.37
C VAL A 199 -13.48 0.11 22.62
N ASN A 200 -13.46 1.25 23.32
CA ASN A 200 -13.51 2.56 22.66
C ASN A 200 -12.26 2.82 21.80
N ASP A 201 -11.09 2.52 22.32
CA ASP A 201 -9.84 2.68 21.56
C ASP A 201 -9.80 1.78 20.31
N VAL A 202 -10.26 0.53 20.45
CA VAL A 202 -10.34 -0.42 19.32
C VAL A 202 -11.33 0.08 18.27
N ARG A 203 -12.52 0.53 18.66
CA ARG A 203 -13.51 1.10 17.73
C ARG A 203 -12.95 2.31 16.99
N LEU A 204 -12.26 3.20 17.69
CA LEU A 204 -11.64 4.37 17.09
C LEU A 204 -10.60 3.93 16.04
N GLN A 205 -9.68 3.02 16.39
CA GLN A 205 -8.63 2.55 15.49
C GLN A 205 -9.19 1.79 14.27
N LEU A 206 -10.24 0.98 14.45
CA LEU A 206 -10.91 0.27 13.35
C LEU A 206 -11.59 1.26 12.40
N ASN A 207 -12.29 2.26 12.93
CA ASN A 207 -12.94 3.30 12.13
C ASN A 207 -11.93 4.14 11.34
N GLU A 208 -10.84 4.58 11.98
CA GLU A 208 -9.74 5.28 11.29
C GLU A 208 -9.10 4.40 10.20
N SER A 209 -8.90 3.12 10.49
CA SER A 209 -8.39 2.15 9.51
C SER A 209 -9.32 2.00 8.32
N TYR A 210 -10.63 1.96 8.55
CA TYR A 210 -11.63 1.91 7.49
C TYR A 210 -11.62 3.15 6.60
N HIS A 211 -11.52 4.35 7.19
CA HIS A 211 -11.39 5.59 6.42
C HIS A 211 -10.10 5.63 5.59
N ASN A 212 -9.00 5.16 6.15
CA ASN A 212 -7.74 5.05 5.42
C ASN A 212 -7.84 4.06 4.25
N LEU A 213 -8.58 2.95 4.41
CA LEU A 213 -8.83 2.00 3.32
C LEU A 213 -9.63 2.62 2.17
N LEU A 214 -10.63 3.44 2.45
CA LEU A 214 -11.40 4.16 1.42
C LEU A 214 -10.50 5.11 0.61
N GLU A 215 -9.54 5.76 1.26
CA GLU A 215 -8.57 6.61 0.56
C GLU A 215 -7.61 5.80 -0.29
N ILE A 216 -7.13 4.66 0.20
CA ILE A 216 -6.31 3.72 -0.57
C ILE A 216 -7.08 3.18 -1.78
N GLU A 217 -8.36 2.87 -1.64
CA GLU A 217 -9.21 2.43 -2.75
C GLU A 217 -9.24 3.46 -3.88
N ARG A 218 -9.50 4.72 -3.53
CA ARG A 218 -9.49 5.82 -4.50
C ARG A 218 -8.14 5.93 -5.21
N GLN A 219 -7.05 5.82 -4.47
CA GLN A 219 -5.70 5.89 -5.04
C GLN A 219 -5.40 4.70 -5.97
N ILE A 220 -5.82 3.47 -5.62
CA ILE A 220 -5.68 2.30 -6.49
C ILE A 220 -6.44 2.52 -7.80
N ILE A 221 -7.68 3.01 -7.74
CA ILE A 221 -8.48 3.30 -8.93
C ILE A 221 -7.79 4.36 -9.81
N GLN A 222 -7.29 5.44 -9.21
CA GLN A 222 -6.55 6.48 -9.93
C GLN A 222 -5.29 5.91 -10.61
N TYR A 223 -4.50 5.09 -9.91
CA TYR A 223 -3.30 4.48 -10.46
C TYR A 223 -3.62 3.52 -11.61
N LEU A 224 -4.67 2.71 -11.49
CA LEU A 224 -5.12 1.82 -12.56
C LEU A 224 -5.54 2.61 -13.81
N ASN A 225 -6.31 3.68 -13.65
CA ASN A 225 -6.72 4.55 -14.75
C ASN A 225 -5.51 5.21 -15.43
N MET A 226 -4.52 5.68 -14.65
CA MET A 226 -3.30 6.25 -15.19
C MET A 226 -2.47 5.23 -15.98
N ILE A 227 -2.36 4.00 -15.47
CA ILE A 227 -1.66 2.90 -16.16
C ILE A 227 -2.35 2.58 -17.49
N ASP A 228 -3.68 2.45 -17.50
CA ASP A 228 -4.44 2.15 -18.71
C ASP A 228 -4.30 3.28 -19.73
N TYR A 229 -4.30 4.54 -19.29
CA TYR A 229 -4.06 5.68 -20.17
C TYR A 229 -2.64 5.67 -20.76
N GLN A 230 -1.61 5.46 -19.94
CA GLN A 230 -0.22 5.39 -20.39
C GLN A 230 0.01 4.23 -21.36
N ASN A 231 -0.57 3.07 -21.09
CA ASN A 231 -0.47 1.90 -21.96
C ASN A 231 -1.11 2.16 -23.34
N ARG A 232 -2.28 2.82 -23.39
CA ARG A 232 -2.93 3.22 -24.64
C ARG A 232 -2.04 4.17 -25.46
N ILE A 233 -1.38 5.14 -24.81
CA ILE A 233 -0.43 6.05 -25.49
C ILE A 233 0.75 5.26 -26.03
N PHE A 234 1.34 4.39 -25.21
CA PHE A 234 2.48 3.56 -25.60
C PHE A 234 2.16 2.70 -26.84
N GLU A 235 1.02 2.04 -26.86
CA GLU A 235 0.56 1.26 -28.01
C GLU A 235 0.35 2.13 -29.28
N LYS A 236 -0.16 3.34 -29.13
CA LYS A 236 -0.27 4.29 -30.25
C LYS A 236 1.10 4.69 -30.77
N VAL A 237 2.05 5.02 -29.89
CA VAL A 237 3.44 5.35 -30.27
C VAL A 237 4.12 4.19 -30.98
N LYS A 238 3.94 2.96 -30.46
CA LYS A 238 4.47 1.74 -31.09
C LYS A 238 3.93 1.53 -32.50
N LYS A 239 2.61 1.71 -32.68
CA LYS A 239 1.98 1.64 -34.02
C LYS A 239 2.52 2.72 -34.96
N LEU A 240 2.71 3.93 -34.47
CA LEU A 240 3.28 5.03 -35.27
C LEU A 240 4.73 4.77 -35.65
N LYS A 241 5.54 4.25 -34.72
CA LYS A 241 6.90 3.84 -35.02
C LYS A 241 6.94 2.75 -36.10
N TYR A 242 6.11 1.72 -35.97
CA TYR A 242 5.97 0.66 -36.97
C TYR A 242 5.59 1.22 -38.35
N LEU A 243 4.61 2.13 -38.41
CA LEU A 243 4.22 2.79 -39.65
C LEU A 243 5.36 3.66 -40.24
N LYS A 244 6.08 4.39 -39.39
CA LYS A 244 7.25 5.17 -39.81
C LYS A 244 8.34 4.27 -40.40
N ASP A 245 8.61 3.13 -39.78
CA ASP A 245 9.66 2.19 -40.23
C ASP A 245 9.25 1.46 -41.53
N GLN A 246 7.96 1.26 -41.75
CA GLN A 246 7.45 0.60 -42.97
C GLN A 246 7.23 1.59 -44.16
N PHE A 247 6.89 2.82 -43.88
CA PHE A 247 6.63 3.84 -44.91
C PHE A 247 7.72 4.91 -44.83
N ARG A 248 8.45 5.12 -45.91
CA ARG A 248 9.34 6.28 -46.08
C ARG A 248 8.50 7.55 -46.25
N TRP A 249 8.00 8.06 -45.14
CA TRP A 249 7.09 9.21 -45.07
C TRP A 249 7.71 10.49 -45.63
N GLU A 250 9.05 10.58 -45.56
CA GLU A 250 9.83 11.71 -46.06
C GLU A 250 9.78 11.82 -47.58
N GLU A 251 9.58 10.69 -48.30
CA GLU A 251 9.56 10.67 -49.77
C GLU A 251 8.14 10.64 -50.40
N ALA A 252 7.13 10.22 -49.62
CA ALA A 252 5.84 9.87 -50.22
C ALA A 252 4.66 10.74 -49.76
N THR A 253 4.77 11.53 -48.66
CA THR A 253 3.59 12.14 -48.06
C THR A 253 3.91 13.51 -47.44
N ASP A 254 3.14 14.52 -47.77
CA ASP A 254 3.15 15.78 -46.98
C ASP A 254 2.59 15.53 -45.61
N VAL A 255 3.51 15.31 -44.64
CA VAL A 255 3.22 15.03 -43.24
C VAL A 255 2.29 16.10 -42.64
N ARG A 256 2.39 17.35 -43.07
CA ARG A 256 1.53 18.46 -42.61
C ARG A 256 0.10 18.25 -43.05
N GLN A 257 -0.14 17.79 -44.26
CA GLN A 257 -1.49 17.51 -44.77
C GLN A 257 -2.13 16.30 -44.06
N VAL A 258 -1.35 15.25 -43.81
CA VAL A 258 -1.83 14.05 -43.11
C VAL A 258 -2.13 14.35 -41.63
N VAL A 259 -1.30 15.16 -40.95
CA VAL A 259 -1.53 15.59 -39.57
C VAL A 259 -2.70 16.58 -39.49
N ALA A 260 -2.87 17.46 -40.45
CA ALA A 260 -4.00 18.41 -40.49
C ALA A 260 -5.34 17.72 -40.79
N GLY A 261 -5.33 16.64 -41.57
CA GLY A 261 -6.53 15.89 -41.95
C GLY A 261 -7.00 14.84 -40.98
N ARG A 262 -6.18 14.46 -40.02
CA ARG A 262 -6.54 13.48 -38.96
C ARG A 262 -6.47 14.22 -37.65
N ASN A 263 -7.59 14.20 -36.91
CA ASN A 263 -7.69 14.71 -35.56
C ASN A 263 -6.45 14.28 -34.75
N ALA A 264 -5.72 15.26 -34.24
CA ALA A 264 -4.38 15.11 -33.74
C ALA A 264 -4.31 14.08 -32.61
N VAL A 265 -3.88 12.88 -32.96
CA VAL A 265 -3.44 11.86 -32.00
C VAL A 265 -2.31 12.37 -31.07
N TRP A 266 -1.76 13.55 -31.42
CA TRP A 266 -0.60 14.18 -30.80
C TRP A 266 -0.93 15.34 -29.86
N MET A 267 -2.15 15.82 -29.80
CA MET A 267 -2.50 16.79 -28.78
C MET A 267 -2.65 16.04 -27.48
N GLU A 268 -1.65 16.15 -26.63
CA GLU A 268 -1.87 15.99 -25.22
C GLU A 268 -3.08 16.85 -24.86
N PRO A 269 -4.11 16.27 -24.21
CA PRO A 269 -5.17 17.11 -23.70
C PRO A 269 -4.51 18.15 -22.83
N GLN A 270 -4.67 19.42 -23.20
CA GLN A 270 -4.11 20.51 -22.41
C GLN A 270 -4.50 20.25 -20.95
N PRO A 271 -3.56 20.27 -20.03
CA PRO A 271 -3.88 20.04 -18.64
C PRO A 271 -5.01 20.99 -18.27
N LYS A 272 -6.17 20.45 -17.92
CA LYS A 272 -7.29 21.25 -17.42
C LYS A 272 -6.83 21.73 -16.04
N TYR A 273 -6.25 22.93 -16.01
CA TYR A 273 -5.96 23.58 -14.75
C TYR A 273 -7.29 23.99 -14.11
N TYR A 274 -7.71 23.24 -13.12
CA TYR A 274 -8.78 23.64 -12.23
C TYR A 274 -8.19 24.67 -11.26
N ILE A 275 -8.26 25.93 -11.64
CA ILE A 275 -7.96 27.00 -10.70
C ILE A 275 -9.19 27.11 -9.78
N LYS A 276 -9.07 26.69 -8.55
CA LYS A 276 -10.01 27.07 -7.48
C LYS A 276 -9.74 28.55 -7.17
N LEU A 277 -10.33 29.43 -7.94
CA LEU A 277 -10.37 30.83 -7.59
C LEU A 277 -11.34 30.98 -6.44
N SER A 278 -10.83 31.33 -5.26
CA SER A 278 -11.67 31.80 -4.16
C SER A 278 -12.27 33.12 -4.60
N ILE A 279 -13.60 33.24 -4.54
CA ILE A 279 -14.33 34.48 -4.86
C ILE A 279 -13.81 35.65 -4.01
N ASP A 280 -13.42 35.36 -2.76
CA ASP A 280 -12.86 36.36 -1.84
C ASP A 280 -11.51 36.89 -2.31
N ASN A 281 -10.64 36.06 -2.88
CA ASN A 281 -9.36 36.48 -3.47
C ASN A 281 -9.54 37.27 -4.76
N LEU A 282 -10.59 37.04 -5.53
CA LEU A 282 -10.91 37.83 -6.73
C LEU A 282 -11.35 39.25 -6.38
N HIS A 283 -12.01 39.46 -5.25
CA HIS A 283 -12.43 40.78 -4.78
C HIS A 283 -11.35 41.57 -4.06
N THR A 284 -10.30 40.90 -3.57
CA THR A 284 -9.23 41.56 -2.80
C THR A 284 -7.95 41.82 -3.58
N SER A 285 -7.78 41.23 -4.78
CA SER A 285 -6.59 41.43 -5.61
C SER A 285 -6.87 42.49 -6.69
N ASP A 286 -6.14 43.60 -6.66
CA ASP A 286 -6.18 44.65 -7.68
C ASP A 286 -5.84 44.12 -9.08
N GLU A 287 -4.93 43.16 -9.18
CA GLU A 287 -4.56 42.54 -10.45
C GLU A 287 -5.71 41.70 -11.04
N ALA A 288 -6.44 41.00 -10.19
CA ALA A 288 -7.62 40.23 -10.62
C ALA A 288 -8.73 41.14 -11.09
N LEU A 289 -8.98 42.27 -10.43
CA LEU A 289 -9.95 43.27 -10.83
C LEU A 289 -9.57 43.92 -12.17
N GLN A 290 -8.31 44.23 -12.43
CA GLN A 290 -7.83 44.70 -13.72
C GLN A 290 -8.06 43.67 -14.82
N CYS A 291 -7.76 42.39 -14.60
CA CYS A 291 -8.04 41.32 -15.55
C CYS A 291 -9.53 41.17 -15.84
N ILE A 292 -10.40 41.26 -14.84
CA ILE A 292 -11.86 41.20 -15.00
C ILE A 292 -12.36 42.40 -15.82
N ASN A 293 -11.84 43.60 -15.60
CA ASN A 293 -12.20 44.79 -16.37
C ASN A 293 -11.81 44.64 -17.84
N ILE A 294 -10.57 44.18 -18.13
CA ILE A 294 -10.09 43.93 -19.49
C ILE A 294 -10.96 42.87 -20.20
N LEU A 295 -11.31 41.79 -19.49
CA LEU A 295 -12.18 40.75 -20.04
C LEU A 295 -13.61 41.29 -20.30
N SER A 296 -14.15 42.08 -19.37
CA SER A 296 -15.48 42.66 -19.51
C SER A 296 -15.57 43.61 -20.72
N GLU A 297 -14.53 44.40 -20.98
CA GLU A 297 -14.44 45.27 -22.16
C GLU A 297 -14.35 44.47 -23.46
N LYS A 298 -13.56 43.40 -23.49
CA LYS A 298 -13.45 42.50 -24.64
C LYS A 298 -14.75 41.75 -24.91
N LEU A 299 -15.49 41.35 -23.89
CA LEU A 299 -16.79 40.70 -23.99
C LEU A 299 -17.87 41.68 -24.49
N LYS A 300 -17.86 42.95 -24.04
CA LYS A 300 -18.76 43.99 -24.54
C LYS A 300 -18.55 44.29 -26.05
N LYS A 301 -17.31 44.18 -26.51
CA LYS A 301 -16.98 44.34 -27.96
C LYS A 301 -17.41 43.16 -28.83
N ARG A 302 -17.72 42.00 -28.24
CA ARG A 302 -18.19 40.78 -28.92
C ARG A 302 -19.70 40.59 -28.90
N LYS A 303 -20.49 41.59 -28.56
CA LYS A 303 -21.96 41.57 -28.68
C LYS A 303 -22.36 41.47 -30.15
N GLY A 304 -22.62 40.24 -30.61
CA GLY A 304 -23.12 40.02 -31.99
C GLY A 304 -22.98 38.59 -32.53
N ARG A 305 -22.24 37.71 -31.89
CA ARG A 305 -22.31 36.30 -32.26
C ARG A 305 -23.21 35.58 -31.26
N ARG A 306 -24.45 35.29 -31.67
CA ARG A 306 -25.28 34.31 -31.03
C ARG A 306 -24.54 32.98 -30.99
N LEU A 307 -24.43 32.38 -29.84
CA LEU A 307 -23.93 31.01 -29.63
C LEU A 307 -25.03 29.98 -30.02
N ASP A 308 -25.71 30.23 -31.15
CA ASP A 308 -26.76 29.36 -31.66
C ASP A 308 -26.21 28.07 -32.33
N HIS A 309 -24.91 27.93 -32.41
CA HIS A 309 -24.21 26.66 -32.74
C HIS A 309 -23.47 26.14 -31.52
N LEU A 310 -24.18 25.92 -30.43
CA LEU A 310 -23.74 24.97 -29.44
C LEU A 310 -23.67 23.62 -30.15
N ALA A 311 -22.47 23.07 -30.14
CA ALA A 311 -22.09 21.81 -30.71
C ALA A 311 -23.20 20.76 -30.60
N GLU A 312 -23.50 20.13 -31.71
CA GLU A 312 -24.24 18.87 -31.71
C GLU A 312 -23.66 17.96 -30.61
N PRO A 313 -24.52 17.32 -29.81
CA PRO A 313 -24.04 16.41 -28.78
C PRO A 313 -23.14 15.37 -29.44
N ILE A 314 -21.93 15.22 -28.92
CA ILE A 314 -20.98 14.20 -29.39
C ILE A 314 -21.70 12.88 -29.28
N PRO A 315 -21.84 12.09 -30.38
CA PRO A 315 -22.45 10.76 -30.30
C PRO A 315 -21.71 9.88 -29.32
N ASP A 316 -22.44 9.09 -28.56
CA ASP A 316 -21.88 8.18 -27.52
C ASP A 316 -20.84 7.18 -28.05
N ASP A 317 -20.71 7.03 -29.34
CA ASP A 317 -19.75 6.15 -30.03
C ASP A 317 -18.31 6.72 -30.11
N TYR A 318 -18.03 7.88 -29.55
CA TYR A 318 -16.71 8.53 -29.54
C TYR A 318 -15.88 8.32 -28.28
N LEU A 319 -16.34 7.53 -27.32
CA LEU A 319 -15.58 7.17 -26.11
C LEU A 319 -14.90 5.79 -26.23
#